data_b4700069ffd9e483c896b40ba71db3ec
#
_entry.id   b4700069ffd9e483c896b40ba71db3ec
#
_cell.length_a   1.000
_cell.length_b   1.000
_cell.length_c   1.000
_cell.angle_alpha   90.00
_cell.angle_beta   90.00
_cell.angle_gamma   90.00
#
_symmetry.space_group_name_H-M   'P 1'
#
loop_
_entity.id
_entity.type
_entity.pdbx_description
1 polymer ?
#
loop_
_entity_poly.entity_id
_entity_poly.type
_entity_poly.pdbx_seq_one_letter_code
_entity_poly.pdbx_strand_id
1 'polypeptide(L)'
;MSRALAWLGTIVLIGIAAWLGAPAAIRAYWWRQESNPIRRGTEIAARSGCFSCHGPEGARGLPDPGSGEAVPQWDGGVPMMYVNGEEEVREYILDGVSKRRAQSQSAAAERQKAAIRMPAYRDVLRSEEVDALVAYYMAISQLDPVPDAEAAKGRDLVRHFRCESCHGVAGSGGVLNPGSYKGYVPGWLGADYPELVRGEPELRQWILEGGTARLTNDRVARFFINRQRLQMPAYKTALTPEDAGAVGAYIRLLRKER
;
A
#
# COMPACT_ATOMS: atom_id res chain seq x y z
N MET A 1 10.21 -26.74 49.78
CA MET A 1 9.53 -26.57 48.47
C MET A 1 10.49 -26.99 47.36
N SER A 2 10.17 -28.03 46.59
CA SER A 2 11.09 -28.57 45.60
C SER A 2 11.26 -27.58 44.42
N ARG A 3 12.47 -27.51 43.84
CA ARG A 3 12.77 -26.70 42.65
C ARG A 3 11.73 -26.93 41.53
N ALA A 4 11.17 -28.12 41.42
CA ALA A 4 10.13 -28.49 40.48
C ALA A 4 8.81 -27.69 40.68
N LEU A 5 8.39 -27.45 41.92
CA LEU A 5 7.20 -26.64 42.22
C LEU A 5 7.39 -25.16 41.85
N ALA A 6 8.61 -24.62 42.04
CA ALA A 6 8.94 -23.25 41.62
C ALA A 6 8.91 -23.12 40.10
N TRP A 7 9.47 -24.07 39.36
CA TRP A 7 9.41 -24.08 37.88
C TRP A 7 7.99 -24.20 37.33
N LEU A 8 7.15 -25.07 37.93
CA LEU A 8 5.74 -25.19 37.57
C LEU A 8 4.99 -23.88 37.79
N GLY A 9 5.20 -23.22 38.93
CA GLY A 9 4.62 -21.91 39.23
C GLY A 9 5.02 -20.83 38.19
N THR A 10 6.31 -20.83 37.83
CA THR A 10 6.80 -19.87 36.79
C THR A 10 6.19 -20.15 35.43
N ILE A 11 6.08 -21.39 34.98
CA ILE A 11 5.46 -21.77 33.72
C ILE A 11 3.98 -21.36 33.68
N VAL A 12 3.25 -21.59 34.77
CA VAL A 12 1.83 -21.20 34.89
C VAL A 12 1.69 -19.68 34.83
N LEU A 13 2.53 -18.93 35.53
CA LEU A 13 2.51 -17.46 35.51
C LEU A 13 2.81 -16.91 34.10
N ILE A 14 3.79 -17.48 33.40
CA ILE A 14 4.12 -17.10 32.00
C ILE A 14 2.94 -17.43 31.10
N GLY A 15 2.31 -18.58 31.27
CA GLY A 15 1.11 -18.97 30.50
C GLY A 15 -0.07 -18.01 30.70
N ILE A 16 -0.33 -17.61 31.95
CA ILE A 16 -1.36 -16.64 32.29
C ILE A 16 -1.02 -15.27 31.72
N ALA A 17 0.21 -14.81 31.86
CA ALA A 17 0.65 -13.52 31.31
C ALA A 17 0.56 -13.50 29.78
N ALA A 18 0.94 -14.57 29.11
CA ALA A 18 0.79 -14.72 27.66
C ALA A 18 -0.69 -14.72 27.24
N TRP A 19 -1.53 -15.46 27.97
CA TRP A 19 -2.97 -15.54 27.66
C TRP A 19 -3.69 -14.19 27.87
N LEU A 20 -3.34 -13.45 28.90
CA LEU A 20 -3.89 -12.12 29.17
C LEU A 20 -3.33 -11.05 28.23
N GLY A 21 -2.06 -11.16 27.83
CA GLY A 21 -1.39 -10.18 26.98
C GLY A 21 -1.63 -10.40 25.47
N ALA A 22 -1.87 -11.64 25.04
CA ALA A 22 -2.04 -11.96 23.63
C ALA A 22 -3.18 -11.16 22.94
N PRO A 23 -4.38 -11.01 23.55
CA PRO A 23 -5.45 -10.23 22.90
C PRO A 23 -5.08 -8.75 22.71
N ALA A 24 -4.36 -8.17 23.66
CA ALA A 24 -3.91 -6.78 23.58
C ALA A 24 -2.81 -6.62 22.51
N ALA A 25 -1.87 -7.54 22.45
CA ALA A 25 -0.80 -7.56 21.45
C ALA A 25 -1.37 -7.76 20.03
N ILE A 26 -2.31 -8.69 19.86
CA ILE A 26 -3.03 -8.94 18.60
C ILE A 26 -3.79 -7.68 18.18
N ARG A 27 -4.52 -7.03 19.10
CA ARG A 27 -5.26 -5.81 18.83
C ARG A 27 -4.34 -4.65 18.45
N ALA A 28 -3.23 -4.47 19.16
CA ALA A 28 -2.23 -3.46 18.83
C ALA A 28 -1.56 -3.73 17.46
N TYR A 29 -1.34 -4.99 17.13
CA TYR A 29 -0.82 -5.41 15.83
C TYR A 29 -1.79 -5.04 14.70
N TRP A 30 -3.06 -5.42 14.82
CA TRP A 30 -4.07 -5.10 13.82
C TRP A 30 -4.30 -3.60 13.69
N TRP A 31 -4.32 -2.87 14.81
CA TRP A 31 -4.42 -1.41 14.81
C TRP A 31 -3.27 -0.74 14.03
N ARG A 32 -2.04 -1.25 14.18
CA ARG A 32 -0.89 -0.75 13.39
C ARG A 32 -1.04 -1.03 11.89
N GLN A 33 -1.59 -2.15 11.51
CA GLN A 33 -1.86 -2.48 10.12
C GLN A 33 -2.96 -1.59 9.53
N GLU A 34 -4.00 -1.32 10.29
CA GLU A 34 -5.11 -0.44 9.90
C GLU A 34 -4.72 1.04 9.83
N SER A 35 -3.61 1.45 10.43
CA SER A 35 -3.14 2.83 10.44
C SER A 35 -2.52 3.29 9.11
N ASN A 36 -2.24 2.38 8.17
CA ASN A 36 -1.76 2.75 6.83
C ASN A 36 -2.91 3.30 5.98
N PRO A 37 -2.92 4.60 5.64
CA PRO A 37 -4.05 5.21 4.95
C PRO A 37 -4.28 4.62 3.55
N ILE A 38 -3.22 4.23 2.83
CA ILE A 38 -3.33 3.63 1.49
C ILE A 38 -4.01 2.27 1.57
N ARG A 39 -3.56 1.40 2.49
CA ARG A 39 -4.18 0.10 2.71
C ARG A 39 -5.65 0.23 3.14
N ARG A 40 -5.90 1.13 4.10
CA ARG A 40 -7.26 1.43 4.55
C ARG A 40 -8.13 1.94 3.38
N GLY A 41 -7.59 2.80 2.52
CA GLY A 41 -8.26 3.28 1.32
C GLY A 41 -8.61 2.15 0.34
N THR A 42 -7.71 1.18 0.13
CA THR A 42 -7.97 -0.01 -0.68
C THR A 42 -9.16 -0.82 -0.12
N GLU A 43 -9.17 -1.07 1.19
CA GLU A 43 -10.24 -1.82 1.85
C GLU A 43 -11.59 -1.08 1.76
N ILE A 44 -11.58 0.25 1.92
CA ILE A 44 -12.77 1.10 1.77
C ILE A 44 -13.26 1.07 0.32
N ALA A 45 -12.38 1.23 -0.66
CA ALA A 45 -12.74 1.17 -2.07
C ALA A 45 -13.41 -0.16 -2.45
N ALA A 46 -12.86 -1.28 -1.94
CA ALA A 46 -13.42 -2.60 -2.17
C ALA A 46 -14.83 -2.75 -1.58
N ARG A 47 -15.01 -2.41 -0.31
CA ARG A 47 -16.32 -2.57 0.37
C ARG A 47 -17.38 -1.57 -0.09
N SER A 48 -16.97 -0.39 -0.56
CA SER A 48 -17.87 0.64 -1.09
C SER A 48 -18.20 0.45 -2.57
N GLY A 49 -17.70 -0.62 -3.20
CA GLY A 49 -18.03 -0.98 -4.58
C GLY A 49 -17.31 -0.17 -5.65
N CYS A 50 -16.29 0.64 -5.30
CA CYS A 50 -15.56 1.46 -6.28
C CYS A 50 -14.95 0.62 -7.41
N PHE A 51 -14.42 -0.56 -7.07
CA PHE A 51 -13.81 -1.48 -8.03
C PHE A 51 -14.81 -2.17 -8.96
N SER A 52 -16.11 -2.12 -8.65
CA SER A 52 -17.14 -2.65 -9.53
C SER A 52 -17.26 -1.85 -10.84
N CYS A 53 -16.91 -0.56 -10.81
CA CYS A 53 -16.90 0.32 -11.99
C CYS A 53 -15.49 0.62 -12.48
N HIS A 54 -14.54 0.91 -11.55
CA HIS A 54 -13.16 1.27 -11.90
C HIS A 54 -12.24 0.06 -12.13
N GLY A 55 -12.75 -1.17 -11.97
CA GLY A 55 -12.01 -2.42 -12.12
C GLY A 55 -11.10 -2.73 -10.92
N PRO A 56 -10.49 -3.93 -10.92
CA PRO A 56 -9.62 -4.36 -9.83
C PRO A 56 -8.55 -3.31 -9.52
N GLU A 57 -8.49 -2.88 -8.27
CA GLU A 57 -7.55 -1.86 -7.80
C GLU A 57 -7.59 -0.51 -8.57
N GLY A 58 -8.65 -0.28 -9.36
CA GLY A 58 -8.78 0.92 -10.20
C GLY A 58 -8.03 0.85 -11.54
N ALA A 59 -7.48 -0.31 -11.90
CA ALA A 59 -6.57 -0.44 -13.05
C ALA A 59 -7.28 -0.54 -14.42
N ARG A 60 -8.58 -0.83 -14.46
CA ARG A 60 -9.31 -1.00 -15.73
C ARG A 60 -10.80 -0.79 -15.55
N GLY A 61 -11.27 0.38 -15.95
CA GLY A 61 -12.70 0.70 -15.89
C GLY A 61 -13.58 -0.14 -16.80
N LEU A 62 -14.84 -0.29 -16.40
CA LEU A 62 -15.86 -0.94 -17.24
C LEU A 62 -16.16 -0.10 -18.47
N PRO A 63 -16.44 -0.72 -19.64
CA PRO A 63 -16.99 -0.02 -20.78
C PRO A 63 -18.34 0.63 -20.43
N ASP A 64 -18.52 1.90 -20.73
CA ASP A 64 -19.79 2.60 -20.57
C ASP A 64 -20.57 2.58 -21.89
N PRO A 65 -21.70 1.87 -21.97
CA PRO A 65 -22.47 1.75 -23.19
C PRO A 65 -23.12 3.07 -23.62
N GLY A 66 -23.25 4.05 -22.72
CA GLY A 66 -23.87 5.33 -23.02
C GLY A 66 -22.91 6.32 -23.67
N SER A 67 -21.69 6.43 -23.17
CA SER A 67 -20.66 7.30 -23.71
C SER A 67 -19.83 6.65 -24.82
N GLY A 68 -19.78 5.32 -24.86
CA GLY A 68 -18.87 4.56 -25.72
C GLY A 68 -17.43 4.52 -25.22
N GLU A 69 -17.13 5.14 -24.09
CA GLU A 69 -15.83 5.14 -23.44
C GLU A 69 -15.83 4.19 -22.22
N ALA A 70 -14.68 3.97 -21.63
CA ALA A 70 -14.61 3.23 -20.35
C ALA A 70 -14.71 4.21 -19.17
N VAL A 71 -15.23 3.71 -18.04
CA VAL A 71 -15.10 4.40 -16.77
C VAL A 71 -13.61 4.69 -16.52
N PRO A 72 -13.22 5.93 -16.15
CA PRO A 72 -11.82 6.29 -16.01
C PRO A 72 -11.07 5.37 -15.04
N GLN A 73 -9.96 4.83 -15.50
CA GLN A 73 -9.03 4.11 -14.61
C GLN A 73 -8.23 5.09 -13.76
N TRP A 74 -7.67 4.58 -12.65
CA TRP A 74 -6.96 5.41 -11.68
C TRP A 74 -5.45 5.47 -11.89
N ASP A 75 -4.92 4.84 -12.92
CA ASP A 75 -3.50 4.81 -13.27
C ASP A 75 -3.21 5.30 -14.68
N GLY A 76 -1.95 5.31 -15.07
CA GLY A 76 -1.53 5.42 -16.48
C GLY A 76 -1.77 6.78 -17.17
N GLY A 77 -1.90 7.87 -16.45
CA GLY A 77 -2.07 9.21 -17.03
C GLY A 77 -3.52 9.61 -17.30
N VAL A 78 -4.47 8.68 -17.31
CA VAL A 78 -5.91 8.96 -17.41
C VAL A 78 -6.39 9.88 -16.27
N PRO A 79 -5.93 9.71 -15.02
CA PRO A 79 -6.28 10.61 -13.92
C PRO A 79 -6.11 12.09 -14.22
N MET A 80 -5.04 12.49 -14.90
CA MET A 80 -4.75 13.90 -15.23
C MET A 80 -5.80 14.55 -16.13
N MET A 81 -6.61 13.77 -16.85
CA MET A 81 -7.71 14.26 -17.66
C MET A 81 -8.92 14.66 -16.82
N TYR A 82 -9.07 14.08 -15.66
CA TYR A 82 -10.25 14.22 -14.79
C TYR A 82 -10.01 15.04 -13.54
N VAL A 83 -8.83 14.95 -12.95
CA VAL A 83 -8.50 15.60 -11.68
C VAL A 83 -7.15 16.30 -11.73
N ASN A 84 -7.02 17.42 -11.01
CA ASN A 84 -5.80 18.20 -10.92
C ASN A 84 -5.07 18.00 -9.56
N GLY A 85 -5.69 17.30 -8.61
CA GLY A 85 -5.11 17.05 -7.29
C GLY A 85 -6.11 16.48 -6.28
N GLU A 86 -5.67 16.38 -5.03
CA GLU A 86 -6.41 15.75 -3.93
C GLU A 86 -7.82 16.30 -3.73
N GLU A 87 -7.99 17.63 -3.82
CA GLU A 87 -9.28 18.26 -3.59
C GLU A 87 -10.32 17.84 -4.63
N GLU A 88 -9.95 17.75 -5.90
CA GLU A 88 -10.87 17.27 -6.94
C GLU A 88 -11.19 15.78 -6.79
N VAL A 89 -10.23 14.97 -6.32
CA VAL A 89 -10.48 13.56 -5.96
C VAL A 89 -11.52 13.48 -4.84
N ARG A 90 -11.36 14.31 -3.82
CA ARG A 90 -12.30 14.42 -2.69
C ARG A 90 -13.69 14.82 -3.17
N GLU A 91 -13.80 15.82 -4.03
CA GLU A 91 -15.07 16.25 -4.61
C GLU A 91 -15.74 15.12 -5.41
N TYR A 92 -14.98 14.36 -6.20
CA TYR A 92 -15.52 13.21 -6.91
C TYR A 92 -16.07 12.15 -5.96
N ILE A 93 -15.35 11.83 -4.91
CA ILE A 93 -15.81 10.86 -3.91
C ILE A 93 -17.08 11.36 -3.22
N LEU A 94 -17.11 12.63 -2.81
CA LEU A 94 -18.22 13.18 -2.05
C LEU A 94 -19.47 13.42 -2.91
N ASP A 95 -19.28 13.94 -4.14
CA ASP A 95 -20.36 14.51 -4.94
C ASP A 95 -20.58 13.80 -6.30
N GLY A 96 -19.74 12.79 -6.61
CA GLY A 96 -19.79 12.07 -7.89
C GLY A 96 -19.23 12.86 -9.07
N VAL A 97 -18.83 14.12 -8.86
CA VAL A 97 -18.24 15.01 -9.87
C VAL A 97 -17.48 16.14 -9.18
N SER A 98 -16.34 16.58 -9.76
CA SER A 98 -15.65 17.76 -9.24
C SER A 98 -16.41 19.06 -9.63
N LYS A 99 -16.27 20.08 -8.78
CA LYS A 99 -16.88 21.41 -9.03
C LYS A 99 -16.49 21.99 -10.39
N ARG A 100 -15.20 21.85 -10.74
CA ARG A 100 -14.68 22.30 -12.05
C ARG A 100 -15.41 21.62 -13.21
N ARG A 101 -15.57 20.29 -13.16
CA ARG A 101 -16.25 19.55 -14.23
C ARG A 101 -17.77 19.72 -14.20
N ALA A 102 -18.36 19.97 -13.04
CA ALA A 102 -19.78 20.29 -12.92
C ALA A 102 -20.14 21.62 -13.64
N GLN A 103 -19.21 22.58 -13.66
CA GLN A 103 -19.36 23.88 -14.32
C GLN A 103 -19.01 23.85 -15.82
N SER A 104 -18.35 22.79 -16.30
CA SER A 104 -17.98 22.65 -17.72
C SER A 104 -19.14 22.12 -18.55
N GLN A 105 -19.53 22.86 -19.60
CA GLN A 105 -20.59 22.42 -20.51
C GLN A 105 -20.25 21.14 -21.26
N SER A 106 -18.99 20.97 -21.71
CA SER A 106 -18.54 19.74 -22.37
C SER A 106 -18.60 18.54 -21.44
N ALA A 107 -18.09 18.67 -20.21
CA ALA A 107 -18.14 17.61 -19.21
C ALA A 107 -19.59 17.28 -18.76
N ALA A 108 -20.48 18.27 -18.74
CA ALA A 108 -21.89 18.03 -18.48
C ALA A 108 -22.56 17.22 -19.61
N ALA A 109 -22.23 17.53 -20.87
CA ALA A 109 -22.72 16.81 -22.04
C ALA A 109 -22.21 15.35 -22.07
N GLU A 110 -20.93 15.12 -21.74
CA GLU A 110 -20.36 13.78 -21.59
C GLU A 110 -21.12 12.99 -20.51
N ARG A 111 -21.30 13.60 -19.33
CA ARG A 111 -22.03 12.99 -18.22
C ARG A 111 -23.49 12.65 -18.54
N GLN A 112 -24.15 13.47 -19.37
CA GLN A 112 -25.52 13.18 -19.79
C GLN A 112 -25.62 11.92 -20.67
N LYS A 113 -24.61 11.68 -21.50
CA LYS A 113 -24.52 10.48 -22.34
C LYS A 113 -24.14 9.22 -21.55
N ALA A 114 -23.37 9.38 -20.48
CA ALA A 114 -22.88 8.26 -19.69
C ALA A 114 -24.02 7.47 -19.04
N ALA A 115 -24.02 6.17 -19.24
CA ALA A 115 -24.91 5.24 -18.55
C ALA A 115 -24.40 4.90 -17.13
N ILE A 116 -23.09 4.91 -16.94
CA ILE A 116 -22.43 4.67 -15.66
C ILE A 116 -22.00 6.03 -15.09
N ARG A 117 -22.58 6.41 -13.97
CA ARG A 117 -22.24 7.65 -13.25
C ARG A 117 -21.68 7.35 -11.89
N MET A 118 -20.62 8.05 -11.50
CA MET A 118 -20.08 7.93 -10.16
C MET A 118 -21.12 8.39 -9.14
N PRO A 119 -21.47 7.56 -8.14
CA PRO A 119 -22.39 7.96 -7.07
C PRO A 119 -21.71 8.95 -6.11
N ALA A 120 -22.52 9.75 -5.40
CA ALA A 120 -22.07 10.58 -4.31
C ALA A 120 -22.00 9.74 -3.02
N TYR A 121 -20.89 9.84 -2.29
CA TYR A 121 -20.67 9.11 -1.04
C TYR A 121 -20.71 10.01 0.21
N ARG A 122 -21.13 11.26 0.08
CA ARG A 122 -21.14 12.26 1.16
C ARG A 122 -21.85 11.77 2.42
N ASP A 123 -22.99 11.12 2.27
CA ASP A 123 -23.81 10.64 3.38
C ASP A 123 -23.50 9.17 3.77
N VAL A 124 -22.53 8.54 3.10
CA VAL A 124 -22.18 7.13 3.28
C VAL A 124 -20.83 6.96 3.97
N LEU A 125 -19.85 7.80 3.62
CA LEU A 125 -18.49 7.72 4.11
C LEU A 125 -18.20 8.78 5.16
N ARG A 126 -17.45 8.39 6.20
CA ARG A 126 -16.92 9.32 7.21
C ARG A 126 -15.71 10.07 6.64
N SER A 127 -15.36 11.21 7.22
CA SER A 127 -14.25 12.05 6.77
C SER A 127 -12.93 11.26 6.66
N GLU A 128 -12.61 10.47 7.69
CA GLU A 128 -11.37 9.67 7.73
C GLU A 128 -11.35 8.55 6.67
N GLU A 129 -12.51 8.11 6.22
CA GLU A 129 -12.64 7.13 5.15
C GLU A 129 -12.43 7.79 3.78
N VAL A 130 -12.91 9.01 3.61
CA VAL A 130 -12.64 9.83 2.43
C VAL A 130 -11.15 10.16 2.35
N ASP A 131 -10.51 10.53 3.47
CA ASP A 131 -9.06 10.81 3.51
C ASP A 131 -8.23 9.59 3.11
N ALA A 132 -8.63 8.41 3.57
CA ALA A 132 -7.97 7.17 3.20
C ALA A 132 -8.15 6.81 1.71
N LEU A 133 -9.35 7.04 1.14
CA LEU A 133 -9.60 6.86 -0.29
C LEU A 133 -8.80 7.83 -1.15
N VAL A 134 -8.72 9.09 -0.75
CA VAL A 134 -7.88 10.09 -1.42
C VAL A 134 -6.43 9.66 -1.40
N ALA A 135 -5.90 9.25 -0.25
CA ALA A 135 -4.52 8.77 -0.12
C ALA A 135 -4.25 7.55 -1.02
N TYR A 136 -5.21 6.62 -1.10
CA TYR A 136 -5.11 5.46 -1.99
C TYR A 136 -5.10 5.88 -3.47
N TYR A 137 -6.05 6.72 -3.88
CA TYR A 137 -6.13 7.22 -5.24
C TYR A 137 -4.85 7.96 -5.65
N MET A 138 -4.36 8.88 -4.83
CA MET A 138 -3.13 9.65 -5.11
C MET A 138 -1.91 8.74 -5.26
N ALA A 139 -1.83 7.69 -4.43
CA ALA A 139 -0.75 6.71 -4.51
C ALA A 139 -0.76 5.92 -5.83
N ILE A 140 -1.95 5.55 -6.34
CA ILE A 140 -2.09 4.81 -7.59
C ILE A 140 -1.94 5.71 -8.80
N SER A 141 -2.63 6.84 -8.79
CA SER A 141 -2.73 7.77 -9.94
C SER A 141 -1.42 8.46 -10.24
N GLN A 142 -0.54 8.59 -9.23
CA GLN A 142 0.74 9.28 -9.32
C GLN A 142 0.60 10.72 -9.86
N LEU A 143 -0.50 11.36 -9.48
CA LEU A 143 -0.75 12.76 -9.80
C LEU A 143 0.25 13.69 -9.12
N ASP A 144 0.79 13.28 -7.96
CA ASP A 144 1.83 14.05 -7.29
C ASP A 144 3.11 14.03 -8.12
N PRO A 145 3.62 15.19 -8.53
CA PRO A 145 4.91 15.27 -9.18
C PRO A 145 5.97 14.72 -8.23
N VAL A 146 6.82 13.82 -8.72
CA VAL A 146 8.00 13.40 -7.99
C VAL A 146 9.04 14.52 -8.16
N PRO A 147 9.28 15.34 -7.14
CA PRO A 147 10.07 16.58 -7.29
C PRO A 147 11.55 16.33 -7.50
N ASP A 148 12.00 15.13 -7.16
CA ASP A 148 13.40 14.72 -7.23
C ASP A 148 13.61 13.72 -8.38
N ALA A 149 14.57 13.99 -9.24
CA ALA A 149 14.91 13.17 -10.40
C ALA A 149 15.37 11.75 -10.00
N GLU A 150 16.04 11.60 -8.87
CA GLU A 150 16.47 10.30 -8.37
C GLU A 150 15.26 9.48 -7.92
N ALA A 151 14.34 10.08 -7.17
CA ALA A 151 13.11 9.42 -6.78
C ALA A 151 12.20 9.10 -7.99
N ALA A 152 12.17 9.96 -9.02
CA ALA A 152 11.46 9.68 -10.27
C ALA A 152 12.03 8.45 -10.99
N LYS A 153 13.36 8.35 -11.10
CA LYS A 153 14.05 7.17 -11.61
C LYS A 153 13.70 5.93 -10.76
N GLY A 154 13.70 6.07 -9.44
CA GLY A 154 13.35 4.99 -8.51
C GLY A 154 11.92 4.48 -8.71
N ARG A 155 10.96 5.37 -8.89
CA ARG A 155 9.57 5.04 -9.22
C ARG A 155 9.49 4.22 -10.51
N ASP A 156 10.18 4.66 -11.55
CA ASP A 156 10.15 4.00 -12.85
C ASP A 156 10.78 2.59 -12.78
N LEU A 157 11.84 2.41 -11.98
CA LEU A 157 12.43 1.11 -11.68
C LEU A 157 11.48 0.20 -10.90
N VAL A 158 10.82 0.71 -9.86
CA VAL A 158 9.81 -0.03 -9.08
C VAL A 158 8.70 -0.57 -9.98
N ARG A 159 8.25 0.23 -10.94
CA ARG A 159 7.25 -0.18 -11.94
C ARG A 159 7.79 -1.21 -12.92
N HIS A 160 8.96 -0.95 -13.49
CA HIS A 160 9.59 -1.84 -14.46
C HIS A 160 9.80 -3.24 -13.89
N PHE A 161 10.31 -3.33 -12.68
CA PHE A 161 10.55 -4.60 -11.97
C PHE A 161 9.32 -5.13 -11.22
N ARG A 162 8.19 -4.45 -11.30
CA ARG A 162 6.92 -4.83 -10.65
C ARG A 162 7.03 -5.11 -9.16
N CYS A 163 7.81 -4.34 -8.45
CA CYS A 163 8.02 -4.52 -7.00
C CYS A 163 6.69 -4.50 -6.21
N GLU A 164 5.73 -3.70 -6.68
CA GLU A 164 4.40 -3.57 -6.08
C GLU A 164 3.56 -4.85 -6.17
N SER A 165 3.86 -5.78 -7.08
CA SER A 165 3.16 -7.08 -7.15
C SER A 165 3.31 -7.89 -5.85
N CYS A 166 4.41 -7.71 -5.13
CA CYS A 166 4.65 -8.34 -3.83
C CYS A 166 4.46 -7.36 -2.67
N HIS A 167 4.91 -6.10 -2.83
CA HIS A 167 4.88 -5.10 -1.76
C HIS A 167 3.56 -4.31 -1.68
N GLY A 168 2.58 -4.63 -2.53
CA GLY A 168 1.31 -3.92 -2.60
C GLY A 168 1.42 -2.57 -3.31
N VAL A 169 0.28 -2.01 -3.67
CA VAL A 169 0.18 -0.71 -4.35
C VAL A 169 0.90 0.37 -3.54
N ALA A 170 1.76 1.12 -4.20
CA ALA A 170 2.62 2.13 -3.56
C ALA A 170 3.39 1.61 -2.32
N GLY A 171 3.70 0.32 -2.29
CA GLY A 171 4.37 -0.29 -1.16
C GLY A 171 3.52 -0.41 0.10
N SER A 172 2.21 -0.49 -0.02
CA SER A 172 1.30 -0.62 1.13
C SER A 172 1.42 -1.96 1.87
N GLY A 173 2.01 -2.99 1.26
CA GLY A 173 2.18 -4.31 1.86
C GLY A 173 0.92 -5.16 1.87
N GLY A 174 0.96 -6.23 2.64
CA GLY A 174 -0.22 -7.05 2.91
C GLY A 174 -0.47 -8.23 1.97
N VAL A 175 0.34 -8.43 0.94
CA VAL A 175 0.27 -9.64 0.10
C VAL A 175 0.57 -10.87 0.97
N LEU A 176 -0.32 -11.86 0.95
CA LEU A 176 -0.17 -13.07 1.77
C LEU A 176 1.12 -13.81 1.44
N ASN A 177 1.89 -14.14 2.48
CA ASN A 177 3.14 -14.88 2.38
C ASN A 177 3.21 -15.98 3.43
N PRO A 178 2.56 -17.12 3.18
CA PRO A 178 2.58 -18.24 4.12
C PRO A 178 4.01 -18.71 4.41
N GLY A 179 4.26 -18.99 5.68
CA GLY A 179 5.57 -19.42 6.18
C GLY A 179 6.50 -18.25 6.55
N SER A 180 6.20 -17.02 6.19
CA SER A 180 6.91 -15.85 6.71
C SER A 180 6.54 -15.57 8.18
N TYR A 181 7.41 -14.83 8.90
CA TYR A 181 7.17 -14.49 10.31
C TYR A 181 5.85 -13.75 10.54
N LYS A 182 5.47 -12.88 9.62
CA LYS A 182 4.25 -12.05 9.71
C LYS A 182 3.06 -12.62 8.91
N GLY A 183 3.26 -13.67 8.10
CA GLY A 183 2.22 -14.25 7.25
C GLY A 183 1.93 -13.46 5.97
N TYR A 184 2.59 -12.32 5.76
CA TYR A 184 2.44 -11.45 4.59
C TYR A 184 3.77 -10.80 4.21
N VAL A 185 3.83 -10.21 3.01
CA VAL A 185 4.96 -9.39 2.55
C VAL A 185 4.83 -8.00 3.19
N PRO A 186 5.82 -7.55 3.97
CA PRO A 186 5.80 -6.22 4.56
C PRO A 186 5.83 -5.12 3.51
N GLY A 187 5.08 -4.06 3.77
CA GLY A 187 5.10 -2.85 2.94
C GLY A 187 6.22 -1.90 3.32
N TRP A 188 6.37 -0.86 2.51
CA TRP A 188 7.33 0.21 2.80
C TRP A 188 6.80 1.26 3.75
N LEU A 189 5.46 1.43 3.84
CA LEU A 189 4.80 2.51 4.58
C LEU A 189 4.43 2.14 6.03
N GLY A 190 4.44 0.86 6.36
CA GLY A 190 3.99 0.38 7.66
C GLY A 190 5.06 0.45 8.76
N ALA A 191 4.63 0.13 9.98
CA ALA A 191 5.51 0.01 11.16
C ALA A 191 6.54 -1.13 11.03
N ASP A 192 6.35 -2.04 10.09
CA ASP A 192 7.25 -3.17 9.84
C ASP A 192 8.55 -2.76 9.16
N TYR A 193 8.53 -1.66 8.41
CA TYR A 193 9.69 -1.22 7.65
C TYR A 193 10.92 -0.95 8.52
N PRO A 194 10.86 -0.15 9.61
CA PRO A 194 12.03 0.09 10.44
C PRO A 194 12.53 -1.16 11.20
N GLU A 195 11.72 -2.19 11.34
CA GLU A 195 12.16 -3.48 11.88
C GLU A 195 13.06 -4.25 10.90
N LEU A 196 12.76 -4.11 9.60
CA LEU A 196 13.42 -4.83 8.51
C LEU A 196 14.56 -4.04 7.87
N VAL A 197 14.50 -2.71 7.92
CA VAL A 197 15.46 -1.80 7.27
C VAL A 197 15.96 -0.77 8.28
N ARG A 198 17.23 -0.87 8.64
CA ARG A 198 17.92 0.04 9.56
C ARG A 198 18.75 1.10 8.82
N GLY A 199 18.22 1.61 7.73
CA GLY A 199 18.85 2.66 6.92
C GLY A 199 19.22 2.20 5.53
N GLU A 200 19.81 3.14 4.78
CA GLU A 200 20.12 3.00 3.35
C GLU A 200 20.99 1.76 3.01
N PRO A 201 22.02 1.40 3.77
CA PRO A 201 22.81 0.21 3.45
C PRO A 201 22.01 -1.09 3.49
N GLU A 202 21.13 -1.27 4.49
CA GLU A 202 20.27 -2.46 4.57
C GLU A 202 19.20 -2.47 3.47
N LEU A 203 18.66 -1.29 3.11
CA LEU A 203 17.72 -1.20 1.99
C LEU A 203 18.37 -1.65 0.68
N ARG A 204 19.60 -1.20 0.41
CA ARG A 204 20.37 -1.66 -0.76
C ARG A 204 20.63 -3.16 -0.73
N GLN A 205 20.97 -3.72 0.44
CA GLN A 205 21.12 -5.17 0.57
C GLN A 205 19.82 -5.90 0.25
N TRP A 206 18.68 -5.43 0.76
CA TRP A 206 17.38 -6.00 0.40
C TRP A 206 17.14 -6.01 -1.10
N ILE A 207 17.38 -4.90 -1.78
CA ILE A 207 17.15 -4.77 -3.22
C ILE A 207 18.15 -5.64 -4.02
N LEU A 208 19.43 -5.53 -3.71
CA LEU A 208 20.45 -6.19 -4.52
C LEU A 208 20.62 -7.68 -4.20
N GLU A 209 20.48 -8.08 -2.93
CA GLU A 209 20.76 -9.46 -2.48
C GLU A 209 19.50 -10.24 -2.08
N GLY A 210 18.32 -9.61 -2.05
CA GLY A 210 17.06 -10.25 -1.61
C GLY A 210 16.97 -10.47 -0.09
N GLY A 211 17.88 -9.89 0.69
CA GLY A 211 17.92 -10.00 2.14
C GLY A 211 19.06 -9.19 2.74
N THR A 212 19.12 -9.09 4.07
CA THR A 212 20.21 -8.42 4.78
C THR A 212 21.06 -9.41 5.57
N ALA A 213 22.37 -9.14 5.67
CA ALA A 213 23.29 -9.94 6.46
C ALA A 213 22.84 -10.07 7.93
N ARG A 214 22.26 -9.02 8.50
CA ARG A 214 21.73 -9.03 9.87
C ARG A 214 20.65 -10.10 10.05
N LEU A 215 19.68 -10.16 9.14
CA LEU A 215 18.56 -11.11 9.25
C LEU A 215 18.95 -12.53 8.81
N THR A 216 19.78 -12.67 7.79
CA THR A 216 20.24 -13.99 7.34
C THR A 216 21.19 -14.67 8.31
N ASN A 217 21.90 -13.90 9.16
CA ASN A 217 22.75 -14.44 10.22
C ASN A 217 21.98 -14.71 11.53
N ASP A 218 20.81 -14.11 11.72
CA ASP A 218 19.94 -14.43 12.86
C ASP A 218 19.26 -15.78 12.66
N ARG A 219 19.33 -16.67 13.66
CA ARG A 219 18.80 -18.04 13.56
C ARG A 219 17.29 -18.10 13.41
N VAL A 220 16.57 -17.21 14.10
CA VAL A 220 15.10 -17.17 14.09
C VAL A 220 14.62 -16.52 12.78
N ALA A 221 15.18 -15.37 12.41
CA ALA A 221 14.83 -14.71 11.16
C ALA A 221 15.09 -15.61 9.95
N ARG A 222 16.27 -16.26 9.89
CA ARG A 222 16.63 -17.21 8.84
C ARG A 222 15.67 -18.39 8.74
N PHE A 223 15.17 -18.91 9.87
CA PHE A 223 14.17 -19.97 9.85
C PHE A 223 12.91 -19.55 9.08
N PHE A 224 12.38 -18.36 9.34
CA PHE A 224 11.20 -17.83 8.63
C PHE A 224 11.50 -17.44 7.19
N ILE A 225 12.65 -16.80 6.93
CA ILE A 225 13.08 -16.44 5.57
C ILE A 225 13.13 -17.67 4.66
N ASN A 226 13.65 -18.80 5.16
CA ASN A 226 13.75 -20.03 4.37
C ASN A 226 12.40 -20.76 4.17
N ARG A 227 11.39 -20.46 4.99
CA ARG A 227 10.06 -21.11 4.93
C ARG A 227 9.02 -20.29 4.20
N GLN A 228 9.25 -19.00 4.00
CA GLN A 228 8.31 -18.13 3.30
C GLN A 228 8.15 -18.53 1.83
N ARG A 229 6.94 -18.44 1.32
CA ARG A 229 6.64 -18.80 -0.08
C ARG A 229 7.14 -17.76 -1.07
N LEU A 230 6.97 -16.48 -0.73
CA LEU A 230 7.45 -15.37 -1.54
C LEU A 230 8.77 -14.88 -0.94
N GLN A 231 9.84 -15.07 -1.68
CA GLN A 231 11.16 -14.55 -1.33
C GLN A 231 11.45 -13.33 -2.19
N MET A 232 12.03 -12.30 -1.60
CA MET A 232 12.47 -11.15 -2.38
C MET A 232 13.60 -11.57 -3.31
N PRO A 233 13.49 -11.35 -4.63
CA PRO A 233 14.56 -11.67 -5.56
C PRO A 233 15.80 -10.81 -5.32
N ALA A 234 16.98 -11.36 -5.64
CA ALA A 234 18.21 -10.57 -5.70
C ALA A 234 18.30 -9.88 -7.07
N TYR A 235 18.31 -8.55 -7.09
CA TYR A 235 18.33 -7.78 -8.35
C TYR A 235 19.74 -7.32 -8.77
N LYS A 236 20.82 -7.78 -8.13
CA LYS A 236 22.20 -7.36 -8.39
C LYS A 236 22.70 -7.61 -9.84
N THR A 237 22.03 -8.50 -10.57
CA THR A 237 22.35 -8.75 -11.99
C THR A 237 21.61 -7.82 -12.94
N ALA A 238 20.58 -7.10 -12.44
CA ALA A 238 19.72 -6.25 -13.24
C ALA A 238 19.74 -4.78 -12.79
N LEU A 239 20.10 -4.50 -11.54
CA LEU A 239 20.20 -3.17 -10.96
C LEU A 239 21.62 -2.89 -10.47
N THR A 240 22.07 -1.67 -10.72
CA THR A 240 23.30 -1.14 -10.14
C THR A 240 23.08 -0.67 -8.69
N PRO A 241 24.14 -0.43 -7.90
CA PRO A 241 24.01 0.21 -6.59
C PRO A 241 23.34 1.59 -6.64
N GLU A 242 23.54 2.35 -7.72
CA GLU A 242 22.91 3.65 -7.95
C GLU A 242 21.42 3.49 -8.23
N ASP A 243 21.02 2.46 -8.98
CA ASP A 243 19.60 2.14 -9.21
C ASP A 243 18.89 1.74 -7.91
N ALA A 244 19.56 0.96 -7.07
CA ALA A 244 19.04 0.63 -5.73
C ALA A 244 18.92 1.89 -4.85
N GLY A 245 19.84 2.84 -4.97
CA GLY A 245 19.74 4.16 -4.32
C GLY A 245 18.53 4.95 -4.79
N ALA A 246 18.28 4.97 -6.10
CA ALA A 246 17.10 5.61 -6.69
C ALA A 246 15.79 5.00 -6.18
N VAL A 247 15.69 3.67 -6.13
CA VAL A 247 14.54 2.97 -5.51
C VAL A 247 14.39 3.38 -4.05
N GLY A 248 15.50 3.49 -3.31
CA GLY A 248 15.51 3.99 -1.93
C GLY A 248 14.98 5.43 -1.82
N ALA A 249 15.38 6.32 -2.73
CA ALA A 249 14.87 7.69 -2.77
C ALA A 249 13.35 7.74 -2.97
N TYR A 250 12.82 6.91 -3.86
CA TYR A 250 11.38 6.80 -4.07
C TYR A 250 10.65 6.27 -2.83
N ILE A 251 11.20 5.24 -2.16
CA ILE A 251 10.61 4.71 -0.91
C ILE A 251 10.59 5.78 0.18
N ARG A 252 11.67 6.56 0.36
CA ARG A 252 11.70 7.68 1.31
C ARG A 252 10.64 8.74 0.99
N LEU A 253 10.47 9.09 -0.29
CA LEU A 253 9.43 10.02 -0.73
C LEU A 253 8.05 9.52 -0.31
N LEU A 254 7.72 8.25 -0.59
CA LEU A 254 6.44 7.65 -0.18
C LEU A 254 6.25 7.66 1.34
N ARG A 255 7.32 7.50 2.10
CA ARG A 255 7.32 7.55 3.57
C ARG A 255 7.29 8.95 4.13
N LYS A 256 7.41 9.99 3.28
CA LYS A 256 7.55 11.40 3.68
C LYS A 256 8.75 11.63 4.63
N GLU A 257 9.79 10.84 4.47
CA GLU A 257 11.07 10.99 5.18
C GLU A 257 11.95 11.99 4.40
N ARG A 258 12.43 13.02 5.11
CA ARG A 258 13.34 14.03 4.52
C ARG A 258 14.79 13.69 4.81
#